data_917960beb3fc6aec6353ccb67c96af08
#
_entry.id   917960beb3fc6aec6353ccb67c96af08
#
_cell.length_a   1.000
_cell.length_b   1.000
_cell.length_c   1.000
_cell.angle_alpha   90.00
_cell.angle_beta   90.00
_cell.angle_gamma   90.00
#
_symmetry.space_group_name_H-M   'P 1'
#
loop_
_entity.id
_entity.type
_entity.pdbx_description
1 polymer ?
#
loop_
_entity_poly.entity_id
_entity_poly.type
_entity_poly.pdbx_seq_one_letter_code
_entity_poly.pdbx_strand_id
1 'polypeptide(L)'
;MMQRVRDFLQTWLLLELGRGLMLTGRHMFARKVTVQFPEEKTPQSPRFRGLHALRRYPNGEERCIACKLCEAICPALAITIESEQRADGTRRTTRYDIDLTKCIFCGFCEESCPVDSIVETRVLEYHGEKRGDLYYTKDMLLAVGDRLEAQIAADRAEDAKFR
;
A
#
# COMPACT_ATOMS: atom_id res chain seq x y z
N MET A 1 39.68 -6.79 -43.29
CA MET A 1 39.57 -8.18 -43.78
C MET A 1 39.51 -9.18 -42.64
N MET A 2 40.45 -9.12 -41.69
CA MET A 2 40.47 -10.01 -40.50
C MET A 2 39.21 -10.00 -39.63
N GLN A 3 38.55 -8.85 -39.45
CA GLN A 3 37.34 -8.72 -38.66
C GLN A 3 36.15 -9.50 -39.26
N ARG A 4 35.96 -9.41 -40.57
CA ARG A 4 34.91 -10.18 -41.28
C ARG A 4 35.12 -11.71 -41.20
N VAL A 5 36.35 -12.15 -41.22
CA VAL A 5 36.68 -13.58 -41.07
C VAL A 5 36.41 -14.04 -39.63
N ARG A 6 36.73 -13.22 -38.65
CA ARG A 6 36.45 -13.51 -37.28
C ARG A 6 34.94 -13.54 -36.98
N ASP A 7 34.20 -12.60 -37.49
CA ASP A 7 32.75 -12.52 -37.34
C ASP A 7 32.07 -13.72 -38.03
N PHE A 8 32.53 -14.11 -39.21
CA PHE A 8 32.08 -15.30 -39.92
C PHE A 8 32.33 -16.59 -39.11
N LEU A 9 33.53 -16.74 -38.55
CA LEU A 9 33.90 -17.91 -37.73
C LEU A 9 33.12 -17.94 -36.42
N GLN A 10 32.92 -16.79 -35.78
CA GLN A 10 32.13 -16.70 -34.57
C GLN A 10 30.65 -17.09 -34.79
N THR A 11 30.06 -16.63 -35.90
CA THR A 11 28.68 -16.97 -36.28
C THR A 11 28.55 -18.43 -36.64
N TRP A 12 29.51 -18.97 -37.39
CA TRP A 12 29.48 -20.36 -37.88
C TRP A 12 29.72 -21.37 -36.75
N LEU A 13 30.58 -21.05 -35.80
CA LEU A 13 30.86 -21.86 -34.61
C LEU A 13 29.87 -21.64 -33.48
N LEU A 14 28.87 -20.77 -33.67
CA LEU A 14 27.87 -20.46 -32.66
C LEU A 14 28.46 -20.08 -31.29
N LEU A 15 29.60 -19.40 -31.26
CA LEU A 15 30.30 -19.05 -30.01
C LEU A 15 29.49 -18.16 -29.11
N GLU A 16 28.65 -17.31 -29.68
CA GLU A 16 27.74 -16.46 -28.89
C GLU A 16 26.63 -17.26 -28.23
N LEU A 17 26.11 -18.28 -28.91
CA LEU A 17 25.16 -19.22 -28.30
C LEU A 17 25.81 -19.99 -27.16
N GLY A 18 27.04 -20.46 -27.32
CA GLY A 18 27.81 -21.12 -26.25
C GLY A 18 28.02 -20.21 -25.02
N ARG A 19 28.34 -18.92 -25.28
CA ARG A 19 28.45 -17.91 -24.21
C ARG A 19 27.11 -17.67 -23.52
N GLY A 20 26.02 -17.58 -24.27
CA GLY A 20 24.67 -17.45 -23.70
C GLY A 20 24.28 -18.65 -22.85
N LEU A 21 24.56 -19.88 -23.31
CA LEU A 21 24.33 -21.11 -22.56
C LEU A 21 25.18 -21.15 -21.28
N MET A 22 26.43 -20.72 -21.35
CA MET A 22 27.31 -20.63 -20.16
C MET A 22 26.77 -19.62 -19.16
N LEU A 23 26.27 -18.46 -19.59
CA LEU A 23 25.67 -17.47 -18.73
C LEU A 23 24.43 -18.02 -18.01
N THR A 24 23.49 -18.60 -18.76
CA THR A 24 22.27 -19.19 -18.17
C THR A 24 22.60 -20.38 -17.26
N GLY A 25 23.53 -21.24 -17.66
CA GLY A 25 24.03 -22.34 -16.82
C GLY A 25 24.63 -21.86 -15.50
N ARG A 26 25.42 -20.78 -15.53
CA ARG A 26 25.95 -20.16 -14.32
C ARG A 26 24.84 -19.66 -13.40
N HIS A 27 23.80 -19.03 -13.95
CA HIS A 27 22.66 -18.54 -13.16
C HIS A 27 21.80 -19.68 -12.59
N MET A 28 21.75 -20.85 -13.23
CA MET A 28 21.07 -22.02 -12.70
C MET A 28 21.65 -22.50 -11.36
N PHE A 29 22.95 -22.34 -11.15
CA PHE A 29 23.65 -22.70 -9.90
C PHE A 29 23.89 -21.51 -8.98
N ALA A 30 23.50 -20.29 -9.35
CA ALA A 30 23.61 -19.12 -8.51
C ALA A 30 22.54 -19.12 -7.40
N ARG A 31 22.79 -18.35 -6.34
CA ARG A 31 21.79 -18.13 -5.29
C ARG A 31 20.50 -17.56 -5.90
N LYS A 32 19.38 -18.15 -5.59
CA LYS A 32 18.07 -17.69 -6.03
C LYS A 32 17.77 -16.31 -5.44
N VAL A 33 17.23 -15.41 -6.25
CA VAL A 33 16.82 -14.06 -5.87
C VAL A 33 15.31 -13.98 -5.63
N THR A 34 14.56 -14.99 -6.10
CA THR A 34 13.12 -15.07 -5.95
C THR A 34 12.71 -15.25 -4.50
N VAL A 35 11.74 -14.45 -4.07
CA VAL A 35 11.05 -14.62 -2.78
C VAL A 35 9.98 -15.70 -2.95
N GLN A 36 9.97 -16.68 -2.05
CA GLN A 36 9.04 -17.81 -2.10
C GLN A 36 7.73 -17.43 -1.38
N PHE A 37 6.88 -16.67 -2.05
CA PHE A 37 5.55 -16.37 -1.53
C PHE A 37 4.66 -17.63 -1.57
N PRO A 38 3.83 -17.94 -0.54
CA PRO A 38 3.53 -17.11 0.65
C PRO A 38 4.44 -17.36 1.87
N GLU A 39 5.37 -18.32 1.81
CA GLU A 39 6.24 -18.70 2.94
C GLU A 39 7.21 -17.56 3.31
N GLU A 40 7.70 -16.88 2.29
CA GLU A 40 8.54 -15.69 2.45
C GLU A 40 7.78 -14.46 1.94
N LYS A 41 7.72 -13.41 2.74
CA LYS A 41 7.07 -12.13 2.37
C LYS A 41 8.12 -11.05 2.14
N THR A 42 7.91 -10.27 1.09
CA THR A 42 8.73 -9.07 0.86
C THR A 42 8.45 -8.04 1.96
N PRO A 43 9.47 -7.50 2.65
CA PRO A 43 9.28 -6.47 3.66
C PRO A 43 8.68 -5.21 3.02
N GLN A 44 7.58 -4.73 3.58
CA GLN A 44 6.91 -3.53 3.11
C GLN A 44 7.55 -2.27 3.72
N SER A 45 7.63 -1.21 2.93
CA SER A 45 8.11 0.09 3.39
C SER A 45 7.16 0.71 4.43
N PRO A 46 7.65 1.53 5.38
CA PRO A 46 6.79 2.35 6.25
C PRO A 46 5.79 3.24 5.52
N ARG A 47 6.09 3.57 4.26
CA ARG A 47 5.23 4.38 3.39
C ARG A 47 4.43 3.55 2.41
N PHE A 48 4.26 2.27 2.68
CA PHE A 48 3.46 1.41 1.81
C PHE A 48 1.99 1.82 1.88
N ARG A 49 1.36 1.92 0.73
CA ARG A 49 -0.04 2.32 0.58
C ARG A 49 -0.91 1.09 0.43
N GLY A 50 -1.26 0.46 1.54
CA GLY A 50 -2.17 -0.68 1.59
C GLY A 50 -3.53 -0.35 2.20
N LEU A 51 -4.12 -1.31 2.90
CA LEU A 51 -5.46 -1.18 3.46
C LEU A 51 -5.58 0.04 4.37
N HIS A 52 -6.66 0.80 4.21
CA HIS A 52 -6.96 1.98 5.01
C HIS A 52 -7.34 1.61 6.45
N ALA A 53 -6.99 2.50 7.38
CA ALA A 53 -7.36 2.40 8.78
C ALA A 53 -7.77 3.77 9.33
N LEU A 54 -8.72 3.79 10.26
CA LEU A 54 -9.05 4.97 11.06
C LEU A 54 -8.44 4.82 12.45
N ARG A 55 -7.77 5.86 12.92
CA ARG A 55 -7.05 5.87 14.21
C ARG A 55 -7.88 6.48 15.33
N ARG A 56 -7.60 6.02 16.56
CA ARG A 56 -8.09 6.60 17.80
C ARG A 56 -6.98 7.31 18.57
N TYR A 57 -7.38 8.18 19.47
CA TYR A 57 -6.49 8.69 20.50
C TYR A 57 -6.29 7.64 21.60
N PRO A 58 -5.24 7.77 22.46
CA PRO A 58 -5.02 6.83 23.56
C PRO A 58 -6.18 6.76 24.58
N ASN A 59 -7.03 7.78 24.62
CA ASN A 59 -8.25 7.79 25.44
C ASN A 59 -9.43 7.01 24.80
N GLY A 60 -9.22 6.38 23.63
CA GLY A 60 -10.23 5.63 22.89
C GLY A 60 -11.13 6.46 21.98
N GLU A 61 -11.03 7.79 22.00
CA GLU A 61 -11.82 8.66 21.15
C GLU A 61 -11.32 8.62 19.69
N GLU A 62 -12.26 8.70 18.74
CA GLU A 62 -11.92 8.77 17.32
C GLU A 62 -11.16 10.07 17.01
N ARG A 63 -10.08 10.00 16.24
CA ARG A 63 -9.34 11.20 15.81
C ARG A 63 -10.10 12.01 14.77
N CYS A 64 -10.99 11.39 14.00
CA CYS A 64 -11.70 12.05 12.90
C CYS A 64 -12.61 13.18 13.41
N ILE A 65 -12.39 14.38 12.90
CA ILE A 65 -13.17 15.60 13.20
C ILE A 65 -14.21 15.90 12.12
N ALA A 66 -14.47 14.99 11.21
CA ALA A 66 -15.43 15.14 10.12
C ALA A 66 -15.21 16.39 9.23
N CYS A 67 -13.97 16.77 8.95
CA CYS A 67 -13.63 17.93 8.11
C CYS A 67 -13.90 17.67 6.62
N LYS A 68 -14.09 16.43 6.18
CA LYS A 68 -14.35 15.99 4.80
C LYS A 68 -13.25 16.29 3.77
N LEU A 69 -12.05 16.69 4.19
CA LEU A 69 -10.95 16.96 3.27
C LEU A 69 -10.55 15.71 2.47
N CYS A 70 -10.51 14.54 3.12
CA CYS A 70 -10.18 13.27 2.47
C CYS A 70 -11.23 12.85 1.42
N GLU A 71 -12.53 13.15 1.65
CA GLU A 71 -13.59 12.95 0.67
C GLU A 71 -13.41 13.89 -0.54
N ALA A 72 -13.14 15.18 -0.28
CA ALA A 72 -13.02 16.19 -1.31
C ALA A 72 -11.78 16.00 -2.22
N ILE A 73 -10.65 15.52 -1.65
CA ILE A 73 -9.41 15.33 -2.40
C ILE A 73 -9.37 13.99 -3.14
N CYS A 74 -10.26 13.05 -2.86
CA CYS A 74 -10.22 11.72 -3.43
C CYS A 74 -10.45 11.72 -4.94
N PRO A 75 -9.46 11.40 -5.79
CA PRO A 75 -9.61 11.45 -7.25
C PRO A 75 -10.56 10.36 -7.77
N ALA A 76 -10.73 9.27 -7.03
CA ALA A 76 -11.60 8.15 -7.39
C ALA A 76 -13.02 8.28 -6.80
N LEU A 77 -13.30 9.34 -6.01
CA LEU A 77 -14.57 9.52 -5.29
C LEU A 77 -14.99 8.25 -4.53
N ALA A 78 -14.01 7.61 -3.90
CA ALA A 78 -14.18 6.34 -3.21
C ALA A 78 -14.62 6.50 -1.75
N ILE A 79 -14.52 7.71 -1.19
CA ILE A 79 -14.81 8.00 0.22
C ILE A 79 -16.16 8.71 0.31
N THR A 80 -16.99 8.29 1.27
CA THR A 80 -18.28 8.92 1.58
C THR A 80 -18.34 9.21 3.08
N ILE A 81 -18.59 10.47 3.45
CA ILE A 81 -18.61 10.92 4.84
C ILE A 81 -19.92 11.63 5.16
N GLU A 82 -20.61 11.15 6.19
CA GLU A 82 -21.72 11.88 6.81
C GLU A 82 -21.29 12.30 8.23
N SER A 83 -21.74 13.47 8.64
CA SER A 83 -21.33 14.05 9.92
C SER A 83 -22.49 14.70 10.62
N GLU A 84 -22.45 14.68 11.95
CA GLU A 84 -23.38 15.37 12.83
C GLU A 84 -22.65 16.27 13.81
N GLN A 85 -23.38 17.25 14.38
CA GLN A 85 -22.90 18.09 15.46
C GLN A 85 -23.26 17.44 16.78
N ARG A 86 -22.29 17.31 17.68
CA ARG A 86 -22.51 16.85 19.06
C ARG A 86 -23.02 17.97 19.94
N ALA A 87 -23.50 17.61 21.12
CA ALA A 87 -23.97 18.57 22.13
C ALA A 87 -22.88 19.54 22.61
N ASP A 88 -21.62 19.17 22.51
CA ASP A 88 -20.45 19.98 22.84
C ASP A 88 -20.04 20.97 21.72
N GLY A 89 -20.78 20.99 20.61
CA GLY A 89 -20.50 21.82 19.44
C GLY A 89 -19.46 21.25 18.48
N THR A 90 -18.80 20.13 18.82
CA THR A 90 -17.84 19.46 17.93
C THR A 90 -18.57 18.67 16.84
N ARG A 91 -17.89 18.41 15.72
CA ARG A 91 -18.39 17.52 14.66
C ARG A 91 -17.79 16.14 14.80
N ARG A 92 -18.58 15.11 14.50
CA ARG A 92 -18.14 13.71 14.38
C ARG A 92 -18.78 13.05 13.17
N THR A 93 -18.12 12.04 12.67
CA THR A 93 -18.65 11.22 11.57
C THR A 93 -19.72 10.26 12.12
N THR A 94 -20.90 10.29 11.52
CA THR A 94 -21.91 9.23 11.69
C THR A 94 -21.63 8.08 10.73
N ARG A 95 -21.12 8.42 9.53
CA ARG A 95 -20.76 7.46 8.50
C ARG A 95 -19.40 7.83 7.90
N TYR A 96 -18.55 6.84 7.68
CA TYR A 96 -17.28 6.97 6.99
C TYR A 96 -17.03 5.68 6.22
N ASP A 97 -17.28 5.70 4.93
CA ASP A 97 -17.18 4.52 4.09
C ASP A 97 -16.12 4.72 3.01
N ILE A 98 -15.39 3.65 2.70
CA ILE A 98 -14.44 3.59 1.59
C ILE A 98 -14.81 2.42 0.68
N ASP A 99 -15.09 2.71 -0.58
CA ASP A 99 -15.22 1.70 -1.62
C ASP A 99 -13.84 1.33 -2.16
N LEU A 100 -13.25 0.25 -1.63
CA LEU A 100 -11.92 -0.21 -2.03
C LEU A 100 -11.87 -0.72 -3.47
N THR A 101 -13.01 -0.98 -4.11
CA THR A 101 -13.06 -1.34 -5.53
C THR A 101 -12.86 -0.14 -6.46
N LYS A 102 -13.09 1.08 -5.96
CA LYS A 102 -12.81 2.33 -6.65
C LYS A 102 -11.48 2.94 -6.25
N CYS A 103 -11.05 2.69 -5.02
CA CYS A 103 -9.82 3.28 -4.47
C CYS A 103 -8.60 2.89 -5.31
N ILE A 104 -7.76 3.88 -5.61
CA ILE A 104 -6.49 3.70 -6.35
C ILE A 104 -5.26 3.73 -5.42
N PHE A 105 -5.46 3.78 -4.10
CA PHE A 105 -4.39 3.79 -3.09
C PHE A 105 -3.34 4.88 -3.33
N CYS A 106 -3.79 6.08 -3.66
CA CYS A 106 -2.92 7.23 -3.96
C CYS A 106 -2.35 7.93 -2.72
N GLY A 107 -2.90 7.69 -1.53
CA GLY A 107 -2.47 8.27 -0.26
C GLY A 107 -2.92 9.72 -0.01
N PHE A 108 -3.61 10.38 -0.93
CA PHE A 108 -4.02 11.79 -0.77
C PHE A 108 -4.95 12.00 0.42
N CYS A 109 -5.79 11.01 0.75
CA CYS A 109 -6.65 11.07 1.93
C CYS A 109 -5.83 11.13 3.23
N GLU A 110 -4.75 10.38 3.30
CA GLU A 110 -3.82 10.39 4.43
C GLU A 110 -3.04 11.71 4.52
N GLU A 111 -2.53 12.21 3.39
CA GLU A 111 -1.77 13.46 3.34
C GLU A 111 -2.63 14.69 3.67
N SER A 112 -3.92 14.67 3.31
CA SER A 112 -4.84 15.77 3.57
C SER A 112 -5.41 15.80 4.99
N CYS A 113 -5.20 14.74 5.79
CA CYS A 113 -5.82 14.63 7.10
C CYS A 113 -5.09 15.46 8.17
N PRO A 114 -5.70 16.54 8.73
CA PRO A 114 -5.02 17.42 9.67
C PRO A 114 -4.81 16.81 11.06
N VAL A 115 -5.51 15.72 11.37
CA VAL A 115 -5.48 15.05 12.67
C VAL A 115 -4.89 13.64 12.60
N ASP A 116 -4.37 13.23 11.45
CA ASP A 116 -3.75 11.93 11.24
C ASP A 116 -4.70 10.77 11.63
N SER A 117 -5.96 10.91 11.22
CA SER A 117 -7.03 9.96 11.51
C SER A 117 -7.10 8.84 10.49
N ILE A 118 -7.17 9.19 9.18
CA ILE A 118 -7.11 8.21 8.09
C ILE A 118 -5.65 7.97 7.72
N VAL A 119 -5.25 6.70 7.65
CA VAL A 119 -3.91 6.26 7.28
C VAL A 119 -3.98 5.05 6.37
N GLU A 120 -2.97 4.86 5.55
CA GLU A 120 -2.74 3.63 4.80
C GLU A 120 -1.76 2.74 5.58
N THR A 121 -2.03 1.44 5.62
CA THR A 121 -1.24 0.47 6.38
C THR A 121 -0.37 -0.38 5.45
N ARG A 122 0.52 -1.20 6.04
CA ARG A 122 1.31 -2.17 5.26
C ARG A 122 0.51 -3.42 4.85
N VAL A 123 -0.77 -3.50 5.16
CA VAL A 123 -1.60 -4.67 4.83
C VAL A 123 -1.96 -4.64 3.36
N LEU A 124 -1.46 -5.63 2.62
CA LEU A 124 -1.79 -5.87 1.22
C LEU A 124 -2.75 -7.05 1.04
N GLU A 125 -2.71 -7.99 1.97
CA GLU A 125 -3.44 -9.25 1.87
C GLU A 125 -4.85 -9.10 2.42
N TYR A 126 -5.78 -8.67 1.61
CA TYR A 126 -7.21 -8.67 1.86
C TYR A 126 -7.95 -8.94 0.56
N HIS A 127 -9.08 -9.59 0.64
CA HIS A 127 -9.89 -9.96 -0.52
C HIS A 127 -11.36 -10.01 -0.13
N GLY A 128 -12.22 -10.07 -1.11
CA GLY A 128 -13.64 -10.29 -0.97
C GLY A 128 -14.14 -11.22 -2.08
N GLU A 129 -15.09 -12.06 -1.79
CA GLU A 129 -15.73 -12.95 -2.78
C GLU A 129 -16.84 -12.21 -3.55
N LYS A 130 -17.43 -11.20 -2.92
CA LYS A 130 -18.52 -10.40 -3.47
C LYS A 130 -18.15 -8.93 -3.49
N ARG A 131 -18.73 -8.17 -4.40
CA ARG A 131 -18.47 -6.73 -4.57
C ARG A 131 -18.66 -5.92 -3.28
N GLY A 132 -19.63 -6.27 -2.44
CA GLY A 132 -19.90 -5.59 -1.17
C GLY A 132 -18.85 -5.82 -0.09
N ASP A 133 -18.09 -6.90 -0.15
CA ASP A 133 -17.10 -7.27 0.86
C ASP A 133 -15.93 -6.27 0.93
N LEU A 134 -15.66 -5.56 -0.17
CA LEU A 134 -14.63 -4.52 -0.27
C LEU A 134 -15.18 -3.11 -0.03
N TYR A 135 -16.38 -3.00 0.49
CA TYR A 135 -16.96 -1.74 0.95
C TYR A 135 -16.75 -1.60 2.45
N TYR A 136 -15.68 -0.90 2.82
CA TYR A 136 -15.25 -0.78 4.20
C TYR A 136 -16.01 0.35 4.91
N THR A 137 -16.77 -0.03 5.91
CA THR A 137 -17.49 0.91 6.78
C THR A 137 -16.59 1.49 7.86
N LYS A 138 -17.05 2.55 8.53
CA LYS A 138 -16.35 3.20 9.63
C LYS A 138 -15.86 2.22 10.69
N ASP A 139 -16.73 1.29 11.12
CA ASP A 139 -16.39 0.33 12.17
C ASP A 139 -15.29 -0.65 11.73
N MET A 140 -15.33 -1.09 10.47
CA MET A 140 -14.29 -1.93 9.91
C MET A 140 -12.95 -1.20 9.84
N LEU A 141 -12.95 0.06 9.42
CA LEU A 141 -11.74 0.89 9.36
C LEU A 141 -11.15 1.16 10.74
N LEU A 142 -11.99 1.40 11.74
CA LEU A 142 -11.57 1.55 13.14
C LEU A 142 -11.00 0.24 13.70
N ALA A 143 -11.63 -0.89 13.42
CA ALA A 143 -11.14 -2.20 13.84
C ALA A 143 -9.76 -2.53 13.24
N VAL A 144 -9.50 -2.13 11.98
CA VAL A 144 -8.16 -2.23 11.38
C VAL A 144 -7.18 -1.32 12.12
N GLY A 145 -7.56 -0.08 12.43
CA GLY A 145 -6.75 0.87 13.18
C GLY A 145 -6.39 0.36 14.56
N ASP A 146 -7.40 -0.08 15.33
CA ASP A 146 -7.21 -0.60 16.68
C ASP A 146 -6.25 -1.81 16.72
N ARG A 147 -6.34 -2.68 15.72
CA ARG A 147 -5.46 -3.86 15.58
C ARG A 147 -4.02 -3.49 15.24
N LEU A 148 -3.80 -2.45 14.44
CA LEU A 148 -2.50 -2.11 13.86
C LEU A 148 -1.88 -0.83 14.45
N GLU A 149 -2.49 -0.19 15.46
CA GLU A 149 -2.06 1.11 15.97
C GLU A 149 -0.58 1.13 16.37
N ALA A 150 -0.07 0.07 16.99
CA ALA A 150 1.35 -0.01 17.38
C ALA A 150 2.29 0.07 16.16
N GLN A 151 1.94 -0.62 15.07
CA GLN A 151 2.71 -0.58 13.81
C GLN A 151 2.56 0.78 13.13
N ILE A 152 1.34 1.30 13.06
CA ILE A 152 1.05 2.61 12.45
C ILE A 152 1.84 3.72 13.18
N ALA A 153 1.85 3.70 14.52
CA ALA A 153 2.59 4.67 15.32
C ALA A 153 4.10 4.59 15.07
N ALA A 154 4.67 3.39 14.96
CA ALA A 154 6.07 3.19 14.63
C ALA A 154 6.40 3.71 13.23
N ASP A 155 5.58 3.38 12.22
CA ASP A 155 5.73 3.82 10.84
C ASP A 155 5.66 5.36 10.73
N ARG A 156 4.74 5.98 11.47
CA ARG A 156 4.61 7.44 11.55
C ARG A 156 5.82 8.10 12.19
N ALA A 157 6.36 7.51 13.25
CA ALA A 157 7.58 8.02 13.89
C ALA A 157 8.80 7.95 12.94
N GLU A 158 8.92 6.85 12.18
CA GLU A 158 9.98 6.69 11.18
C GLU A 158 9.83 7.67 10.02
N ASP A 159 8.60 7.95 9.58
CA ASP A 159 8.30 8.85 8.47
C ASP A 159 8.35 10.33 8.85
N ALA A 160 8.29 10.67 10.14
CA ALA A 160 8.22 12.06 10.63
C ALA A 160 9.33 12.97 10.12
N LYS A 161 10.52 12.42 9.84
CA LYS A 161 11.67 13.16 9.28
C LYS A 161 11.50 13.60 7.82
N PHE A 162 10.47 13.10 7.12
CA PHE A 162 10.22 13.38 5.71
C PHE A 162 8.91 14.14 5.47
N ARG A 163 8.17 14.48 6.54
CA ARG A 163 6.90 15.22 6.54
C ARG A 163 7.06 16.64 6.97
#